data_b610f9aaa05851f1b02e53da700a6497
#
_entry.id   b610f9aaa05851f1b02e53da700a6497
#
_cell.length_a   1.000
_cell.length_b   1.000
_cell.length_c   1.000
_cell.angle_alpha   90.00
_cell.angle_beta   90.00
_cell.angle_gamma   90.00
#
_symmetry.space_group_name_H-M   'P 1'
#
loop_
_entity.id
_entity.type
_entity.pdbx_description
1 polymer ?
#
loop_
_entity_poly.entity_id
_entity_poly.type
_entity_poly.pdbx_seq_one_letter_code
_entity_poly.pdbx_strand_id
1 'polypeptide(L)'
;MLNRIYLLCSILFLLFFVSCGDDDVPEAENEEEVINEVTLSFMPAGGGQTLVFNYVDPDGEGTEPAVKDDISLEANTIYTLNVSFKNTVGESDENLTQEIQDEGAEHQIFYSWTGSLFTNPKGLGNIGVDNKDSDMNYLDKDANGLPIGLQALWETDAARTGTFRLLLKHQPGLKTATSSSVDGETDVDITWNINIK
;
A
#
# COMPACT_ATOMS: atom_id res chain seq x y z
N MET A 1 -35.65 9.25 72.52
CA MET A 1 -36.08 9.09 71.11
C MET A 1 -35.11 9.70 70.09
N LEU A 2 -33.94 10.18 70.48
CA LEU A 2 -33.01 10.90 69.62
C LEU A 2 -31.95 9.94 68.94
N ASN A 3 -31.70 8.78 69.52
CA ASN A 3 -30.62 7.89 69.05
C ASN A 3 -31.01 6.91 67.89
N ARG A 4 -32.26 6.91 67.46
CA ARG A 4 -32.69 6.03 66.34
C ARG A 4 -32.71 6.72 64.99
N ILE A 5 -32.60 8.04 64.96
CA ILE A 5 -32.62 8.83 63.74
C ILE A 5 -31.23 8.89 63.07
N TYR A 6 -30.16 8.84 63.88
CA TYR A 6 -28.79 8.88 63.34
C TYR A 6 -28.31 7.55 62.70
N LEU A 7 -28.98 6.43 63.01
CA LEU A 7 -28.62 5.13 62.46
C LEU A 7 -29.22 4.90 61.07
N LEU A 8 -30.25 5.63 60.67
CA LEU A 8 -30.89 5.52 59.34
C LEU A 8 -30.25 6.46 58.31
N CYS A 9 -29.57 7.51 58.71
CA CYS A 9 -28.81 8.36 57.78
C CYS A 9 -27.44 7.83 57.41
N SER A 10 -26.88 6.87 58.17
CA SER A 10 -25.53 6.33 57.91
C SER A 10 -25.48 5.20 56.88
N ILE A 11 -26.65 4.66 56.50
CA ILE A 11 -26.72 3.52 55.54
C ILE A 11 -27.02 3.99 54.11
N LEU A 12 -27.39 5.26 53.90
CA LEU A 12 -27.75 5.78 52.57
C LEU A 12 -26.59 6.41 51.79
N PHE A 13 -25.35 6.39 52.31
CA PHE A 13 -24.19 7.06 51.71
C PHE A 13 -23.14 6.12 51.10
N LEU A 14 -23.43 4.85 50.97
CA LEU A 14 -22.44 3.86 50.49
C LEU A 14 -22.78 3.22 49.13
N LEU A 15 -23.58 3.84 48.27
CA LEU A 15 -24.02 3.21 47.01
C LEU A 15 -23.83 4.08 45.75
N PHE A 16 -22.85 4.96 45.69
CA PHE A 16 -22.54 5.67 44.45
C PHE A 16 -21.04 5.79 44.21
N PHE A 17 -20.35 4.69 44.00
CA PHE A 17 -19.10 4.65 43.26
C PHE A 17 -19.02 3.36 42.45
N VAL A 18 -19.95 3.21 41.48
CA VAL A 18 -19.66 2.44 40.30
C VAL A 18 -19.32 3.48 39.23
N SER A 19 -18.07 3.92 39.19
CA SER A 19 -17.48 4.55 38.02
C SER A 19 -17.27 3.43 37.04
N CYS A 20 -18.15 3.30 36.05
CA CYS A 20 -17.75 2.71 34.77
C CYS A 20 -16.67 3.65 34.22
N GLY A 21 -15.42 3.26 34.31
CA GLY A 21 -14.41 3.72 33.39
C GLY A 21 -14.75 3.10 32.04
N ASP A 22 -15.28 3.87 31.11
CA ASP A 22 -15.10 3.61 29.71
C ASP A 22 -13.58 3.75 29.51
N ASP A 23 -12.88 2.62 29.43
CA ASP A 23 -11.58 2.57 28.80
C ASP A 23 -11.87 2.82 27.31
N ASP A 24 -11.99 4.09 26.92
CA ASP A 24 -11.77 4.51 25.56
C ASP A 24 -10.33 4.12 25.23
N VAL A 25 -10.17 2.90 24.68
CA VAL A 25 -8.95 2.55 23.95
C VAL A 25 -8.90 3.59 22.83
N PRO A 26 -7.88 4.48 22.80
CA PRO A 26 -7.75 5.37 21.66
C PRO A 26 -7.78 4.49 20.41
N GLU A 27 -8.70 4.76 19.48
CA GLU A 27 -8.55 4.24 18.13
C GLU A 27 -7.12 4.58 17.71
N ALA A 28 -6.39 3.57 17.25
CA ALA A 28 -5.05 3.82 16.71
C ALA A 28 -5.24 4.93 15.67
N GLU A 29 -4.68 6.11 15.96
CA GLU A 29 -4.62 7.16 14.95
C GLU A 29 -3.86 6.53 13.79
N ASN A 30 -4.50 6.48 12.61
CA ASN A 30 -3.88 6.07 11.38
C ASN A 30 -2.83 7.15 11.06
N GLU A 31 -1.61 6.95 11.55
CA GLU A 31 -0.50 7.83 11.20
C GLU A 31 -0.20 7.59 9.71
N GLU A 32 -0.23 8.65 8.91
CA GLU A 32 0.11 8.59 7.50
C GLU A 32 1.55 8.10 7.33
N GLU A 33 1.72 6.97 6.63
CA GLU A 33 3.05 6.38 6.41
C GLU A 33 3.86 7.26 5.45
N VAL A 34 4.99 7.77 5.91
CA VAL A 34 5.92 8.51 5.05
C VAL A 34 6.74 7.52 4.23
N ILE A 35 6.36 7.31 2.98
CA ILE A 35 7.08 6.47 2.03
C ILE A 35 7.86 7.36 1.07
N ASN A 36 9.17 7.38 1.21
CA ASN A 36 10.05 8.23 0.39
C ASN A 36 10.98 7.45 -0.55
N GLU A 37 11.07 6.12 -0.42
CA GLU A 37 11.82 5.26 -1.33
C GLU A 37 10.96 4.10 -1.82
N VAL A 38 10.89 3.91 -3.15
CA VAL A 38 10.21 2.79 -3.79
C VAL A 38 11.17 2.10 -4.74
N THR A 39 11.34 0.78 -4.58
CA THR A 39 12.19 -0.04 -5.45
C THR A 39 11.35 -1.04 -6.23
N LEU A 40 11.51 -1.04 -7.54
CA LEU A 40 10.94 -2.02 -8.47
C LEU A 40 12.03 -3.02 -8.88
N SER A 41 11.83 -4.30 -8.57
CA SER A 41 12.77 -5.38 -8.92
C SER A 41 12.13 -6.34 -9.92
N PHE A 42 12.55 -6.29 -11.18
CA PHE A 42 12.07 -7.15 -12.25
C PHE A 42 13.03 -8.34 -12.43
N MET A 43 12.58 -9.52 -12.08
CA MET A 43 13.33 -10.78 -12.21
C MET A 43 12.85 -11.55 -13.44
N PRO A 44 13.71 -11.77 -14.47
CA PRO A 44 13.32 -12.49 -15.67
C PRO A 44 13.08 -13.98 -15.36
N ALA A 45 11.94 -14.54 -15.82
CA ALA A 45 11.57 -15.94 -15.57
C ALA A 45 12.55 -16.95 -16.19
N GLY A 46 13.24 -16.58 -17.27
CA GLY A 46 14.28 -17.38 -17.90
C GLY A 46 15.61 -17.44 -17.14
N GLY A 47 15.70 -16.79 -15.98
CA GLY A 47 16.96 -16.59 -15.28
C GLY A 47 17.73 -15.38 -15.80
N GLY A 48 18.73 -14.95 -15.08
CA GLY A 48 19.52 -13.76 -15.39
C GLY A 48 19.59 -12.78 -14.23
N GLN A 49 20.12 -11.59 -14.50
CA GLN A 49 20.22 -10.55 -13.48
C GLN A 49 18.85 -9.90 -13.25
N THR A 50 18.47 -9.71 -12.00
CA THR A 50 17.34 -8.87 -11.60
C THR A 50 17.64 -7.42 -11.98
N LEU A 51 16.69 -6.77 -12.66
CA LEU A 51 16.76 -5.36 -13.01
C LEU A 51 16.08 -4.56 -11.92
N VAL A 52 16.76 -3.56 -11.39
CA VAL A 52 16.30 -2.77 -10.25
C VAL A 52 16.17 -1.31 -10.67
N PHE A 53 15.03 -0.71 -10.34
CA PHE A 53 14.73 0.70 -10.62
C PHE A 53 14.17 1.35 -9.37
N ASN A 54 14.71 2.52 -9.03
CA ASN A 54 14.39 3.21 -7.79
C ASN A 54 13.63 4.51 -8.06
N TYR A 55 12.81 4.87 -7.10
CA TYR A 55 12.33 6.21 -6.83
C TYR A 55 12.81 6.59 -5.45
N VAL A 56 13.38 7.78 -5.30
CA VAL A 56 13.85 8.32 -4.02
C VAL A 56 13.44 9.78 -3.94
N ASP A 57 12.71 10.13 -2.91
CA ASP A 57 12.42 11.49 -2.50
C ASP A 57 13.29 11.79 -1.26
N PRO A 58 14.34 12.61 -1.37
CA PRO A 58 15.33 12.74 -0.31
C PRO A 58 14.83 13.35 0.99
N ASP A 59 13.78 14.18 0.92
CA ASP A 59 13.20 14.88 2.06
C ASP A 59 11.71 14.60 2.29
N GLY A 60 11.16 13.57 1.61
CA GLY A 60 9.77 13.17 1.73
C GLY A 60 8.81 14.28 1.26
N GLU A 61 8.03 14.85 2.16
CA GLU A 61 7.11 15.95 1.84
C GLU A 61 7.82 17.32 1.70
N GLY A 62 9.14 17.34 1.59
CA GLY A 62 9.95 18.54 1.52
C GLY A 62 9.92 19.24 0.16
N THR A 63 10.98 19.98 -0.13
CA THR A 63 11.07 20.79 -1.36
C THR A 63 12.13 20.29 -2.35
N GLU A 64 12.90 19.29 -1.98
CA GLU A 64 13.86 18.67 -2.89
C GLU A 64 13.12 17.79 -3.90
N PRO A 65 13.50 17.86 -5.18
CA PRO A 65 12.81 17.06 -6.19
C PRO A 65 13.17 15.59 -6.05
N ALA A 66 12.19 14.73 -6.09
CA ALA A 66 12.40 13.30 -6.16
C ALA A 66 13.18 12.88 -7.41
N VAL A 67 14.02 11.85 -7.27
CA VAL A 67 14.83 11.25 -8.33
C VAL A 67 14.29 9.84 -8.62
N LYS A 68 14.18 9.48 -9.90
CA LYS A 68 13.77 8.14 -10.31
C LYS A 68 14.52 7.66 -11.54
N ASP A 69 14.73 6.35 -11.60
CA ASP A 69 15.31 5.70 -12.76
C ASP A 69 14.31 5.60 -13.91
N ASP A 70 14.80 5.55 -15.16
CA ASP A 70 13.99 5.10 -16.29
C ASP A 70 13.99 3.57 -16.35
N ILE A 71 12.81 2.95 -16.43
CA ILE A 71 12.68 1.49 -16.53
C ILE A 71 13.13 1.03 -17.93
N SER A 72 13.98 0.01 -17.99
CA SER A 72 14.43 -0.58 -19.25
C SER A 72 14.34 -2.11 -19.18
N LEU A 73 13.41 -2.70 -19.93
CA LEU A 73 13.14 -4.14 -19.98
C LEU A 73 13.35 -4.70 -21.39
N GLU A 74 13.72 -5.98 -21.48
CA GLU A 74 13.83 -6.69 -22.77
C GLU A 74 12.44 -7.03 -23.31
N ALA A 75 12.28 -6.94 -24.65
CA ALA A 75 11.04 -7.31 -25.32
C ALA A 75 10.76 -8.83 -25.22
N ASN A 76 9.47 -9.20 -25.30
CA ASN A 76 9.00 -10.60 -25.32
C ASN A 76 9.55 -11.42 -24.13
N THR A 77 9.65 -10.81 -22.97
CA THR A 77 10.26 -11.41 -21.78
C THR A 77 9.26 -11.41 -20.62
N ILE A 78 9.20 -12.53 -19.89
CA ILE A 78 8.38 -12.67 -18.70
C ILE A 78 9.21 -12.25 -17.48
N TYR A 79 8.64 -11.38 -16.65
CA TYR A 79 9.24 -10.91 -15.41
C TYR A 79 8.32 -11.15 -14.22
N THR A 80 8.90 -11.49 -13.07
CA THR A 80 8.26 -11.28 -11.77
C THR A 80 8.72 -9.93 -11.23
N LEU A 81 7.78 -9.01 -11.04
CA LEU A 81 8.01 -7.76 -10.33
C LEU A 81 7.87 -8.02 -8.84
N ASN A 82 8.82 -7.52 -8.06
CA ASN A 82 8.71 -7.34 -6.62
C ASN A 82 8.85 -5.85 -6.31
N VAL A 83 7.98 -5.33 -5.46
CA VAL A 83 7.99 -3.93 -5.01
C VAL A 83 8.40 -3.88 -3.56
N SER A 84 9.23 -2.92 -3.19
CA SER A 84 9.55 -2.62 -1.80
C SER A 84 9.46 -1.14 -1.52
N PHE A 85 9.10 -0.81 -0.28
CA PHE A 85 8.85 0.53 0.23
C PHE A 85 9.69 0.78 1.48
N LYS A 86 10.21 1.99 1.60
CA LYS A 86 10.97 2.42 2.78
C LYS A 86 10.68 3.87 3.14
N ASN A 87 10.87 4.15 4.43
CA ASN A 87 11.10 5.48 4.94
C ASN A 87 12.57 5.61 5.30
N THR A 88 13.28 6.52 4.63
CA THR A 88 14.70 6.83 4.89
C THR A 88 14.88 8.29 5.35
N VAL A 89 13.75 8.98 5.62
CA VAL A 89 13.73 10.33 6.19
C VAL A 89 13.67 10.21 7.70
N GLY A 90 14.74 10.52 8.40
CA GLY A 90 14.77 10.46 9.86
C GLY A 90 16.08 9.89 10.42
N GLU A 91 16.03 9.39 11.64
CA GLU A 91 17.21 8.87 12.35
C GLU A 91 17.57 7.42 11.96
N SER A 92 16.63 6.67 11.37
CA SER A 92 16.84 5.26 10.97
C SER A 92 16.01 4.89 9.75
N ASP A 93 16.58 4.09 8.87
CA ASP A 93 15.87 3.51 7.74
C ASP A 93 14.81 2.53 8.24
N GLU A 94 13.59 2.68 7.77
CA GLU A 94 12.46 1.81 8.08
C GLU A 94 12.00 1.06 6.83
N ASN A 95 11.80 -0.24 6.97
CA ASN A 95 11.30 -1.07 5.88
C ASN A 95 9.78 -1.25 6.02
N LEU A 96 9.01 -0.45 5.29
CA LEU A 96 7.55 -0.47 5.32
C LEU A 96 6.92 -1.61 4.49
N THR A 97 7.73 -2.32 3.67
CA THR A 97 7.22 -3.42 2.84
C THR A 97 6.58 -4.53 3.68
N GLN A 98 7.17 -4.84 4.83
CA GLN A 98 6.65 -5.89 5.72
C GLN A 98 5.35 -5.44 6.40
N GLU A 99 5.27 -4.19 6.80
CA GLU A 99 4.08 -3.60 7.39
C GLU A 99 2.90 -3.61 6.41
N ILE A 100 3.11 -3.10 5.19
CA ILE A 100 2.13 -3.18 4.10
C ILE A 100 1.69 -4.63 3.82
N GLN A 101 2.59 -5.60 3.96
CA GLN A 101 2.26 -7.02 3.81
C GLN A 101 1.43 -7.55 4.99
N ASP A 102 1.78 -7.22 6.21
CA ASP A 102 1.10 -7.65 7.43
C ASP A 102 -0.29 -7.02 7.53
N GLU A 103 -0.41 -5.77 7.08
CA GLU A 103 -1.66 -5.00 6.95
C GLU A 103 -2.30 -5.14 5.55
N GLY A 104 -1.97 -6.21 4.86
CA GLY A 104 -2.45 -6.45 3.50
C GLY A 104 -3.96 -6.40 3.32
N ALA A 105 -4.75 -6.61 4.41
CA ALA A 105 -6.21 -6.45 4.38
C ALA A 105 -6.66 -4.99 4.16
N GLU A 106 -5.75 -4.03 4.31
CA GLU A 106 -6.00 -2.59 4.20
C GLU A 106 -5.20 -1.95 3.06
N HIS A 107 -4.15 -2.61 2.54
CA HIS A 107 -3.32 -2.09 1.46
C HIS A 107 -3.53 -2.81 0.14
N GLN A 108 -3.51 -2.05 -0.96
CA GLN A 108 -3.47 -2.61 -2.32
C GLN A 108 -2.68 -1.71 -3.27
N ILE A 109 -1.82 -2.32 -4.07
CA ILE A 109 -1.12 -1.66 -5.16
C ILE A 109 -1.92 -1.85 -6.45
N PHE A 110 -2.16 -0.74 -7.13
CA PHE A 110 -2.76 -0.68 -8.46
C PHE A 110 -1.70 -0.24 -9.47
N TYR A 111 -1.83 -0.72 -10.70
CA TYR A 111 -0.89 -0.42 -11.77
C TYR A 111 -1.60 0.11 -13.01
N SER A 112 -0.95 0.99 -13.75
CA SER A 112 -1.35 1.33 -15.11
C SER A 112 -0.14 1.65 -16.00
N TRP A 113 -0.36 1.62 -17.30
CA TRP A 113 0.68 1.95 -18.29
C TRP A 113 0.07 2.57 -19.54
N THR A 114 0.91 3.25 -20.32
CA THR A 114 0.50 3.80 -21.62
C THR A 114 1.03 2.92 -22.76
N GLY A 115 0.25 2.84 -23.84
CA GLY A 115 0.60 1.99 -24.98
C GLY A 115 0.41 0.50 -24.71
N SER A 116 0.73 -0.33 -25.66
CA SER A 116 0.66 -1.79 -25.50
C SER A 116 2.03 -2.31 -25.04
N LEU A 117 2.47 -1.93 -23.85
CA LEU A 117 3.78 -2.31 -23.29
C LEU A 117 3.85 -3.79 -22.93
N PHE A 118 2.72 -4.38 -22.55
CA PHE A 118 2.64 -5.74 -22.07
C PHE A 118 1.62 -6.55 -22.85
N THR A 119 1.95 -7.82 -23.08
CA THR A 119 1.01 -8.82 -23.60
C THR A 119 0.23 -9.49 -22.47
N ASN A 120 0.82 -9.48 -21.26
CA ASN A 120 0.21 -9.98 -20.04
C ASN A 120 0.77 -9.20 -18.82
N PRO A 121 -0.06 -8.53 -18.00
CA PRO A 121 -1.52 -8.42 -18.15
C PRO A 121 -1.92 -7.60 -19.39
N LYS A 122 -3.15 -7.84 -19.86
CA LYS A 122 -3.72 -7.12 -21.00
C LYS A 122 -4.34 -5.80 -20.58
N GLY A 123 -4.53 -4.90 -21.55
CA GLY A 123 -5.19 -3.62 -21.31
C GLY A 123 -4.21 -2.50 -20.95
N LEU A 124 -4.62 -1.62 -20.05
CA LEU A 124 -3.84 -0.46 -19.62
C LEU A 124 -3.71 -0.39 -18.08
N GLY A 125 -3.99 -1.50 -17.39
CA GLY A 125 -3.91 -1.59 -15.93
C GLY A 125 -5.26 -1.51 -15.24
N ASN A 126 -5.23 -1.37 -13.90
CA ASN A 126 -6.42 -1.33 -13.05
C ASN A 126 -6.53 -0.01 -12.24
N ILE A 127 -5.82 1.05 -12.63
CA ILE A 127 -6.04 2.39 -12.09
C ILE A 127 -7.20 3.05 -12.82
N GLY A 128 -8.16 3.58 -12.06
CA GLY A 128 -9.36 4.26 -12.56
C GLY A 128 -10.61 3.38 -12.51
N VAL A 129 -11.76 4.02 -12.51
CA VAL A 129 -13.07 3.36 -12.34
C VAL A 129 -13.40 2.37 -13.46
N ASP A 130 -12.91 2.62 -14.68
CA ASP A 130 -13.20 1.79 -15.85
C ASP A 130 -12.29 0.56 -15.95
N ASN A 131 -11.23 0.48 -15.13
CA ASN A 131 -10.19 -0.55 -15.20
C ASN A 131 -10.18 -1.49 -13.98
N LYS A 132 -11.10 -1.32 -13.03
CA LYS A 132 -11.12 -2.05 -11.75
C LYS A 132 -11.13 -3.59 -11.89
N ASP A 133 -11.68 -4.10 -13.00
CA ASP A 133 -11.82 -5.54 -13.26
C ASP A 133 -10.69 -6.11 -14.12
N SER A 134 -9.64 -5.32 -14.39
CA SER A 134 -8.47 -5.80 -15.15
C SER A 134 -7.70 -6.85 -14.36
N ASP A 135 -7.44 -8.00 -15.00
CA ASP A 135 -6.59 -9.06 -14.41
C ASP A 135 -5.13 -8.58 -14.41
N MET A 136 -4.57 -8.43 -13.23
CA MET A 136 -3.21 -7.89 -13.03
C MET A 136 -2.15 -8.95 -12.75
N ASN A 137 -2.50 -10.24 -12.78
CA ASN A 137 -1.59 -11.36 -12.46
C ASN A 137 -0.87 -11.19 -11.12
N TYR A 138 -1.55 -10.69 -10.09
CA TYR A 138 -1.02 -10.59 -8.74
C TYR A 138 -0.63 -11.98 -8.20
N LEU A 139 0.55 -12.08 -7.59
CA LEU A 139 1.08 -13.33 -7.04
C LEU A 139 0.91 -13.42 -5.52
N ASP A 140 0.68 -12.29 -4.87
CA ASP A 140 0.50 -12.17 -3.42
C ASP A 140 -0.95 -11.85 -3.05
N LYS A 141 -1.33 -12.25 -1.83
CA LYS A 141 -2.69 -12.06 -1.31
C LYS A 141 -2.66 -11.83 0.19
N ASP A 142 -3.62 -11.06 0.65
CA ASP A 142 -3.92 -10.85 2.07
C ASP A 142 -4.61 -12.08 2.71
N ALA A 143 -4.90 -11.97 4.01
CA ALA A 143 -5.58 -13.02 4.78
C ALA A 143 -7.02 -13.32 4.28
N ASN A 144 -7.64 -12.39 3.55
CA ASN A 144 -8.98 -12.52 2.96
C ASN A 144 -8.94 -13.11 1.55
N GLY A 145 -7.74 -13.37 1.00
CA GLY A 145 -7.53 -13.88 -0.35
C GLY A 145 -7.58 -12.80 -1.43
N LEU A 146 -7.59 -11.52 -1.05
CA LEU A 146 -7.55 -10.38 -1.97
C LEU A 146 -6.10 -9.99 -2.30
N PRO A 147 -5.82 -9.44 -3.50
CA PRO A 147 -4.47 -9.06 -3.89
C PRO A 147 -3.92 -7.93 -3.02
N ILE A 148 -2.61 -7.96 -2.73
CA ILE A 148 -1.87 -6.83 -2.17
C ILE A 148 -1.16 -6.10 -3.31
N GLY A 149 -0.44 -6.82 -4.18
CA GLY A 149 0.23 -6.27 -5.35
C GLY A 149 1.72 -6.00 -5.17
N LEU A 150 2.33 -6.44 -4.05
CA LEU A 150 3.78 -6.41 -3.85
C LEU A 150 4.52 -7.32 -4.84
N GLN A 151 3.81 -8.34 -5.37
CA GLN A 151 4.31 -9.24 -6.40
C GLN A 151 3.31 -9.38 -7.55
N ALA A 152 3.80 -9.28 -8.79
CA ALA A 152 2.98 -9.49 -9.99
C ALA A 152 3.80 -10.04 -11.16
N LEU A 153 3.13 -10.78 -12.06
CA LEU A 153 3.74 -11.32 -13.28
C LEU A 153 3.47 -10.40 -14.46
N TRP A 154 4.52 -10.14 -15.25
CA TRP A 154 4.48 -9.26 -16.40
C TRP A 154 5.13 -9.93 -17.62
N GLU A 155 4.51 -9.82 -18.76
CA GLU A 155 5.11 -10.23 -20.06
C GLU A 155 5.17 -9.01 -20.97
N THR A 156 6.38 -8.58 -21.31
CA THR A 156 6.61 -7.45 -22.21
C THR A 156 6.23 -7.80 -23.65
N ASP A 157 5.72 -6.80 -24.38
CA ASP A 157 5.45 -6.90 -25.82
C ASP A 157 6.71 -6.50 -26.62
N ALA A 158 6.55 -6.24 -27.92
CA ALA A 158 7.59 -5.74 -28.80
C ALA A 158 8.15 -4.37 -28.32
N ALA A 159 9.38 -4.08 -28.76
CA ALA A 159 10.11 -2.87 -28.40
C ALA A 159 9.28 -1.59 -28.60
N ARG A 160 9.12 -0.80 -27.53
CA ARG A 160 8.43 0.49 -27.50
C ARG A 160 8.64 1.25 -26.20
N THR A 161 8.27 2.49 -26.19
CA THR A 161 8.33 3.36 -24.99
C THR A 161 6.95 3.73 -24.49
N GLY A 162 6.87 4.08 -23.21
CA GLY A 162 5.63 4.55 -22.58
C GLY A 162 5.87 4.97 -21.14
N THR A 163 4.81 4.92 -20.34
CA THR A 163 4.88 5.16 -18.90
C THR A 163 4.33 3.97 -18.13
N PHE A 164 4.86 3.74 -16.93
CA PHE A 164 4.42 2.74 -15.97
C PHE A 164 4.11 3.45 -14.65
N ARG A 165 2.89 3.30 -14.13
CA ARG A 165 2.44 3.95 -12.91
C ARG A 165 2.12 2.91 -11.85
N LEU A 166 2.57 3.16 -10.63
CA LEU A 166 2.25 2.44 -9.41
C LEU A 166 1.48 3.38 -8.48
N LEU A 167 0.38 2.89 -7.93
CA LEU A 167 -0.45 3.58 -6.96
C LEU A 167 -0.67 2.64 -5.77
N LEU A 168 -0.12 2.97 -4.60
CA LEU A 168 -0.42 2.30 -3.34
C LEU A 168 -1.60 3.00 -2.68
N LYS A 169 -2.57 2.22 -2.26
CA LYS A 169 -3.77 2.70 -1.56
C LYS A 169 -3.87 2.06 -0.19
N HIS A 170 -4.19 2.88 0.80
CA HIS A 170 -4.62 2.47 2.12
C HIS A 170 -6.16 2.51 2.19
N GLN A 171 -6.78 1.37 2.45
CA GLN A 171 -8.23 1.15 2.34
C GLN A 171 -8.79 0.50 3.61
N PRO A 172 -8.56 1.04 4.82
CA PRO A 172 -9.01 0.44 6.07
C PRO A 172 -10.53 0.32 6.09
N GLY A 173 -11.02 -0.92 6.27
CA GLY A 173 -12.45 -1.23 6.24
C GLY A 173 -13.12 -1.07 4.87
N LEU A 174 -12.40 -0.67 3.82
CA LEU A 174 -12.91 -0.45 2.47
C LEU A 174 -12.46 -1.52 1.48
N LYS A 175 -11.32 -2.18 1.73
CA LYS A 175 -10.79 -3.18 0.82
C LYS A 175 -11.71 -4.41 0.72
N THR A 176 -12.18 -4.67 -0.48
CA THR A 176 -13.08 -5.78 -0.83
C THR A 176 -12.73 -6.30 -2.22
N ALA A 177 -13.38 -7.37 -2.67
CA ALA A 177 -13.24 -7.86 -4.04
C ALA A 177 -13.70 -6.86 -5.12
N THR A 178 -14.42 -5.81 -4.73
CA THR A 178 -14.96 -4.78 -5.64
C THR A 178 -14.40 -3.39 -5.40
N SER A 179 -13.51 -3.22 -4.41
CA SER A 179 -12.81 -1.95 -4.21
C SER A 179 -11.85 -1.67 -5.37
N SER A 180 -11.57 -0.40 -5.59
CA SER A 180 -10.82 0.09 -6.73
C SER A 180 -9.78 1.13 -6.31
N SER A 181 -9.01 1.62 -7.26
CA SER A 181 -7.99 2.65 -7.04
C SER A 181 -8.53 4.03 -6.63
N VAL A 182 -9.86 4.23 -6.61
CA VAL A 182 -10.48 5.48 -6.15
C VAL A 182 -10.93 5.40 -4.70
N ASP A 183 -10.92 4.20 -4.10
CA ASP A 183 -11.31 3.98 -2.72
C ASP A 183 -10.11 4.13 -1.77
N GLY A 184 -10.32 4.70 -0.59
CA GLY A 184 -9.30 4.90 0.44
C GLY A 184 -8.31 6.04 0.14
N GLU A 185 -7.27 6.15 0.95
CA GLU A 185 -6.23 7.17 0.86
C GLU A 185 -5.09 6.73 -0.06
N THR A 186 -4.25 7.67 -0.51
CA THR A 186 -3.13 7.39 -1.41
C THR A 186 -1.82 7.60 -0.66
N ASP A 187 -1.07 6.54 -0.44
CA ASP A 187 0.23 6.59 0.21
C ASP A 187 1.35 6.86 -0.81
N VAL A 188 1.23 6.25 -2.01
CA VAL A 188 2.22 6.42 -3.09
C VAL A 188 1.52 6.54 -4.44
N ASP A 189 1.96 7.48 -5.27
CA ASP A 189 1.54 7.65 -6.66
C ASP A 189 2.73 8.06 -7.53
N ILE A 190 3.37 7.10 -8.19
CA ILE A 190 4.59 7.33 -8.96
C ILE A 190 4.41 6.84 -10.39
N THR A 191 4.84 7.68 -11.34
CA THR A 191 4.89 7.33 -12.76
C THR A 191 6.33 7.35 -13.27
N TRP A 192 6.82 6.23 -13.79
CA TRP A 192 8.12 6.08 -14.45
C TRP A 192 7.99 6.15 -15.96
N ASN A 193 9.06 6.60 -16.63
CA ASN A 193 9.24 6.29 -18.04
C ASN A 193 9.67 4.82 -18.18
N ILE A 194 9.18 4.14 -19.22
CA ILE A 194 9.56 2.76 -19.51
C ILE A 194 9.92 2.58 -20.99
N ASN A 195 10.99 1.82 -21.22
CA ASN A 195 11.49 1.46 -22.52
C ASN A 195 11.61 -0.06 -22.61
N ILE A 196 10.82 -0.67 -23.47
CA ILE A 196 10.96 -2.07 -23.88
C ILE A 196 11.89 -2.10 -25.10
N LYS A 197 12.99 -2.85 -25.04
CA LYS A 197 14.05 -2.89 -26.07
C LYS A 197 14.36 -4.30 -26.56
#